data_2c5a0f5703f7c81982a3184596e45023
#
_entry.id   2c5a0f5703f7c81982a3184596e45023
#
_cell.length_a   1.000
_cell.length_b   1.000
_cell.length_c   1.000
_cell.angle_alpha   90.00
_cell.angle_beta   90.00
_cell.angle_gamma   90.00
#
_symmetry.space_group_name_H-M   'P 1'
#
loop_
_entity.id
_entity.type
_entity.pdbx_description
1 polymer ?
#
loop_
_entity_poly.entity_id
_entity_poly.type
_entity_poly.pdbx_seq_one_letter_code
_entity_poly.pdbx_strand_id
1 'polypeptide(L)'
;KRGLEVPMTKDQSYSRDENIWHLSHEGLELEKTENEPNYKHMLKNTVVPEEAPAEGEYVTIDFEKGIPVGLNGKKMDALSLLTELNKIGGRNGVGLVDICENRCVGMKSRGVYETPG
;
A
#
# COMPACT_ATOMS: atom_id res chain seq x y z
N LYS A 1 14.96 6.79 26.39
CA LYS A 1 14.19 5.72 25.76
C LYS A 1 13.54 4.89 26.84
N ARG A 2 12.26 4.68 26.75
CA ARG A 2 11.44 4.08 27.78
C ARG A 2 11.23 2.58 27.58
N GLY A 3 12.20 1.88 27.00
CA GLY A 3 12.06 0.47 26.71
C GLY A 3 11.13 0.13 25.54
N LEU A 4 10.67 1.15 24.80
CA LEU A 4 9.86 0.96 23.61
C LEU A 4 10.76 0.75 22.40
N GLU A 5 10.47 -0.28 21.62
CA GLU A 5 11.16 -0.49 20.36
C GLU A 5 10.72 0.53 19.33
N VAL A 6 11.68 1.17 18.70
CA VAL A 6 11.44 2.03 17.54
C VAL A 6 11.85 1.21 16.32
N PRO A 7 10.88 0.77 15.48
CA PRO A 7 11.17 -0.16 14.38
C PRO A 7 11.96 0.44 13.22
N MET A 8 12.20 1.77 13.26
CA MET A 8 12.92 2.46 12.20
C MET A 8 14.00 3.36 12.77
N THR A 9 15.16 3.39 12.10
CA THR A 9 16.19 4.36 12.40
C THR A 9 15.90 5.68 11.68
N LYS A 10 16.44 6.78 12.21
CA LYS A 10 16.22 8.10 11.63
C LYS A 10 16.68 8.20 10.17
N ASP A 11 17.75 7.50 9.83
CA ASP A 11 18.36 7.57 8.51
C ASP A 11 17.70 6.66 7.47
N GLN A 12 16.81 5.76 7.90
CA GLN A 12 16.17 4.77 7.04
C GLN A 12 14.66 4.87 7.02
N SER A 13 14.09 5.84 7.74
CA SER A 13 12.64 5.91 7.88
C SER A 13 12.01 6.89 6.90
N TYR A 14 11.01 6.39 6.18
CA TYR A 14 10.02 7.24 5.52
C TYR A 14 8.98 7.64 6.55
N SER A 15 8.34 8.79 6.33
CA SER A 15 7.10 9.11 7.04
C SER A 15 6.00 8.22 6.48
N ARG A 16 5.32 7.48 7.34
CA ARG A 16 4.29 6.50 6.93
C ARG A 16 3.02 6.66 7.73
N ASP A 17 1.89 6.60 7.02
CA ASP A 17 0.57 6.46 7.60
C ASP A 17 -0.08 5.20 7.06
N GLU A 18 -0.57 4.36 7.96
CA GLU A 18 -1.15 3.07 7.60
C GLU A 18 -2.57 2.93 8.15
N ASN A 19 -3.46 2.45 7.28
CA ASN A 19 -4.81 2.02 7.67
C ASN A 19 -5.21 0.83 6.80
N ILE A 20 -6.46 0.34 6.97
CA ILE A 20 -6.94 -0.84 6.23
C ILE A 20 -7.00 -0.62 4.72
N TRP A 21 -7.12 0.64 4.27
CA TRP A 21 -7.26 0.99 2.86
C TRP A 21 -5.91 1.18 2.17
N HIS A 22 -4.97 1.80 2.86
CA HIS A 22 -3.69 2.13 2.23
C HIS A 22 -2.58 2.31 3.25
N LEU A 23 -1.37 2.29 2.73
CA LEU A 23 -0.16 2.71 3.42
C LEU A 23 0.50 3.78 2.58
N SER A 24 0.73 4.95 3.14
CA SER A 24 1.42 6.04 2.46
C SER A 24 2.89 6.10 2.86
N HIS A 25 3.72 6.50 1.91
CA HIS A 25 5.16 6.72 2.12
C HIS A 25 5.54 8.10 1.63
N GLU A 26 6.29 8.84 2.44
CA GLU A 26 6.87 10.12 2.06
C GLU A 26 8.18 10.36 2.79
N GLY A 27 8.96 11.35 2.35
CA GLY A 27 10.26 11.66 2.95
C GLY A 27 11.44 11.02 2.22
N LEU A 28 12.62 11.09 2.81
CA LEU A 28 13.90 10.62 2.23
C LEU A 28 14.06 11.07 0.76
N GLU A 29 14.33 10.16 -0.17
CA GLU A 29 14.48 10.49 -1.61
C GLU A 29 13.23 11.09 -2.23
N LEU A 30 12.06 10.87 -1.62
CA LEU A 30 10.80 11.43 -2.12
C LEU A 30 10.65 12.93 -1.87
N GLU A 31 11.47 13.52 -1.01
CA GLU A 31 11.46 14.96 -0.78
C GLU A 31 11.83 15.74 -2.05
N LYS A 32 12.62 15.14 -2.92
CA LYS A 32 12.94 15.70 -4.22
C LYS A 32 12.10 15.00 -5.28
N THR A 33 11.23 15.75 -5.95
CA THR A 33 10.28 15.18 -6.91
C THR A 33 10.93 14.59 -8.16
N GLU A 34 12.18 14.96 -8.45
CA GLU A 34 12.95 14.38 -9.55
C GLU A 34 13.54 13.01 -9.26
N ASN A 35 13.57 12.58 -7.99
CA ASN A 35 14.12 11.29 -7.62
C ASN A 35 13.14 10.15 -7.89
N GLU A 36 13.65 9.05 -8.43
CA GLU A 36 12.88 7.83 -8.57
C GLU A 36 12.77 7.14 -7.21
N PRO A 37 11.57 6.70 -6.80
CA PRO A 37 11.40 5.98 -5.54
C PRO A 37 12.15 4.66 -5.53
N ASN A 38 12.78 4.32 -4.40
CA ASN A 38 13.36 3.01 -4.20
C ASN A 38 12.30 2.05 -3.70
N TYR A 39 11.53 1.47 -4.62
CA TYR A 39 10.39 0.61 -4.30
C TYR A 39 10.78 -0.60 -3.46
N LYS A 40 11.92 -1.24 -3.74
CA LYS A 40 12.35 -2.43 -2.97
C LYS A 40 12.60 -2.12 -1.50
N HIS A 41 13.10 -0.94 -1.21
CA HIS A 41 13.36 -0.50 0.16
C HIS A 41 12.09 -0.01 0.86
N MET A 42 11.16 0.55 0.11
CA MET A 42 10.00 1.29 0.61
C MET A 42 8.78 0.41 0.90
N LEU A 43 8.48 -0.54 0.00
CA LEU A 43 7.23 -1.28 0.02
C LEU A 43 7.12 -2.25 1.21
N LYS A 44 5.94 -2.29 1.82
CA LYS A 44 5.60 -3.18 2.95
C LYS A 44 4.45 -4.12 2.63
N ASN A 45 3.41 -3.62 1.97
CA ASN A 45 2.18 -4.38 1.72
C ASN A 45 2.13 -4.98 0.31
N THR A 46 2.96 -4.47 -0.59
CA THR A 46 3.01 -4.87 -1.99
C THR A 46 4.42 -5.32 -2.36
N VAL A 47 4.53 -6.08 -3.44
CA VAL A 47 5.81 -6.37 -4.08
C VAL A 47 5.93 -5.52 -5.34
N VAL A 48 7.15 -5.27 -5.79
CA VAL A 48 7.33 -4.60 -7.11
C VAL A 48 6.82 -5.52 -8.21
N PRO A 49 6.28 -4.97 -9.32
CA PRO A 49 5.70 -5.80 -10.39
C PRO A 49 6.65 -6.87 -10.93
N GLU A 50 7.95 -6.60 -10.97
CA GLU A 50 8.96 -7.56 -11.42
C GLU A 50 9.11 -8.78 -10.50
N GLU A 51 8.74 -8.65 -9.24
CA GLU A 51 8.78 -9.73 -8.24
C GLU A 51 7.44 -10.44 -8.08
N ALA A 52 6.38 -9.92 -8.71
CA ALA A 52 5.06 -10.52 -8.67
C ALA A 52 5.02 -11.80 -9.52
N PRO A 53 4.06 -12.75 -9.23
CA PRO A 53 3.89 -13.94 -10.05
C PRO A 53 3.64 -13.59 -11.52
N ALA A 54 4.21 -14.37 -12.45
CA ALA A 54 4.04 -14.16 -13.88
C ALA A 54 2.61 -14.43 -14.34
N GLU A 55 1.92 -15.36 -13.67
CA GLU A 55 0.53 -15.68 -13.94
C GLU A 55 -0.40 -14.84 -13.08
N GLY A 56 -1.47 -14.32 -13.69
CA GLY A 56 -2.50 -13.58 -12.96
C GLY A 56 -3.29 -14.50 -12.03
N GLU A 57 -3.85 -13.92 -11.00
CA GLU A 57 -4.71 -14.61 -10.06
C GLU A 57 -6.15 -14.11 -10.22
N TYR A 58 -7.08 -15.03 -10.43
CA TYR A 58 -8.51 -14.68 -10.53
C TYR A 58 -9.11 -14.53 -9.14
N VAL A 59 -9.90 -13.47 -8.98
CA VAL A 59 -10.59 -13.17 -7.73
C VAL A 59 -12.08 -13.02 -8.04
N THR A 60 -12.92 -13.75 -7.31
CA THR A 60 -14.38 -13.62 -7.41
C THR A 60 -14.91 -12.96 -6.15
N ILE A 61 -15.61 -11.85 -6.32
CA ILE A 61 -16.25 -11.13 -5.22
C ILE A 61 -17.76 -11.28 -5.38
N ASP A 62 -18.41 -11.82 -4.35
CA ASP A 62 -19.86 -11.96 -4.31
C ASP A 62 -20.50 -10.72 -3.72
N PHE A 63 -21.50 -10.19 -4.40
CA PHE A 63 -22.25 -9.02 -3.96
C PHE A 63 -23.70 -9.39 -3.68
N GLU A 64 -24.24 -8.79 -2.65
CA GLU A 64 -25.67 -8.88 -2.33
C GLU A 64 -26.19 -7.46 -2.11
N LYS A 65 -27.17 -7.04 -2.91
CA LYS A 65 -27.72 -5.68 -2.86
C LYS A 65 -26.67 -4.58 -2.95
N GLY A 66 -25.63 -4.78 -3.74
CA GLY A 66 -24.55 -3.84 -3.92
C GLY A 66 -23.46 -3.85 -2.84
N ILE A 67 -23.57 -4.77 -1.88
CA ILE A 67 -22.59 -4.90 -0.79
C ILE A 67 -21.76 -6.17 -1.00
N PRO A 68 -20.42 -6.11 -0.96
CA PRO A 68 -19.61 -7.32 -1.05
C PRO A 68 -19.80 -8.18 0.20
N VAL A 69 -20.15 -9.43 0.01
CA VAL A 69 -20.47 -10.38 1.10
C VAL A 69 -19.60 -11.62 1.10
N GLY A 70 -18.79 -11.84 0.07
CA GLY A 70 -17.95 -13.02 -0.02
C GLY A 70 -16.82 -12.89 -1.00
N LEU A 71 -15.82 -13.75 -0.82
CA LEU A 71 -14.62 -13.80 -1.64
C LEU A 71 -14.31 -15.24 -1.99
N ASN A 72 -14.16 -15.54 -3.29
CA ASN A 72 -13.84 -16.88 -3.80
C ASN A 72 -14.75 -17.98 -3.25
N GLY A 73 -16.06 -17.67 -3.11
CA GLY A 73 -17.05 -18.60 -2.62
C GLY A 73 -17.18 -18.72 -1.11
N LYS A 74 -16.43 -17.95 -0.34
CA LYS A 74 -16.54 -17.91 1.13
C LYS A 74 -17.21 -16.62 1.57
N LYS A 75 -18.19 -16.72 2.44
CA LYS A 75 -18.79 -15.54 3.06
C LYS A 75 -17.83 -14.90 4.02
N MET A 76 -17.68 -13.59 3.93
CA MET A 76 -16.79 -12.79 4.77
C MET A 76 -17.47 -11.49 5.15
N ASP A 77 -17.14 -10.97 6.33
CA ASP A 77 -17.53 -9.61 6.68
C ASP A 77 -16.66 -8.59 5.92
N ALA A 78 -17.02 -7.33 5.97
CA ALA A 78 -16.31 -6.29 5.21
C ALA A 78 -14.83 -6.20 5.57
N LEU A 79 -14.49 -6.28 6.85
CA LEU A 79 -13.11 -6.19 7.31
C LEU A 79 -12.27 -7.38 6.85
N SER A 80 -12.78 -8.59 7.01
CA SER A 80 -12.08 -9.81 6.56
C SER A 80 -11.91 -9.82 5.05
N LEU A 81 -12.92 -9.40 4.31
CA LEU A 81 -12.88 -9.34 2.85
C LEU A 81 -11.81 -8.36 2.37
N LEU A 82 -11.77 -7.16 2.91
CA LEU A 82 -10.76 -6.17 2.54
C LEU A 82 -9.35 -6.62 2.94
N THR A 83 -9.20 -7.24 4.11
CA THR A 83 -7.92 -7.79 4.57
C THR A 83 -7.40 -8.87 3.60
N GLU A 84 -8.26 -9.77 3.14
CA GLU A 84 -7.88 -10.79 2.16
C GLU A 84 -7.55 -10.18 0.80
N LEU A 85 -8.31 -9.17 0.36
CA LEU A 85 -8.00 -8.44 -0.88
C LEU A 85 -6.64 -7.75 -0.81
N ASN A 86 -6.31 -7.16 0.34
CA ASN A 86 -4.99 -6.56 0.56
C ASN A 86 -3.87 -7.59 0.39
N LYS A 87 -4.04 -8.79 0.92
CA LYS A 87 -3.06 -9.87 0.77
C LYS A 87 -2.92 -10.31 -0.69
N ILE A 88 -4.03 -10.52 -1.36
CA ILE A 88 -4.05 -10.95 -2.76
C ILE A 88 -3.42 -9.89 -3.66
N GLY A 89 -3.88 -8.65 -3.54
CA GLY A 89 -3.35 -7.54 -4.33
C GLY A 89 -1.87 -7.30 -4.06
N GLY A 90 -1.47 -7.34 -2.79
CA GLY A 90 -0.08 -7.14 -2.39
C GLY A 90 0.88 -8.15 -3.00
N ARG A 91 0.55 -9.44 -2.92
CA ARG A 91 1.41 -10.48 -3.49
C ARG A 91 1.47 -10.47 -5.01
N ASN A 92 0.50 -9.85 -5.66
CA ASN A 92 0.46 -9.70 -7.12
C ASN A 92 0.98 -8.34 -7.61
N GLY A 93 1.54 -7.52 -6.72
CA GLY A 93 2.12 -6.23 -7.08
C GLY A 93 1.09 -5.17 -7.45
N VAL A 94 -0.14 -5.30 -6.98
CA VAL A 94 -1.24 -4.40 -7.29
C VAL A 94 -1.30 -3.27 -6.27
N GLY A 95 -1.70 -2.09 -6.72
CA GLY A 95 -2.06 -0.97 -5.85
C GLY A 95 -0.94 0.01 -5.55
N LEU A 96 0.15 -0.02 -6.30
CA LEU A 96 1.22 0.96 -6.15
C LEU A 96 0.85 2.26 -6.88
N VAL A 97 0.83 3.37 -6.17
CA VAL A 97 0.52 4.69 -6.72
C VAL A 97 1.59 5.68 -6.31
N ASP A 98 2.16 6.38 -7.28
CA ASP A 98 3.17 7.40 -7.10
C ASP A 98 2.57 8.75 -7.51
N ILE A 99 2.42 9.66 -6.55
CA ILE A 99 1.71 10.92 -6.74
C ILE A 99 2.58 12.10 -6.35
N CYS A 100 2.54 13.14 -7.17
CA CYS A 100 3.08 14.45 -6.82
C CYS A 100 1.92 15.38 -6.53
N GLU A 101 1.73 15.74 -5.25
CA GLU A 101 0.57 16.49 -4.78
C GLU A 101 0.92 17.95 -4.48
N ASN A 102 -0.08 18.83 -4.61
CA ASN A 102 0.04 20.19 -4.15
C ASN A 102 -0.23 20.27 -2.65
N ARG A 103 0.61 21.02 -1.94
CA ARG A 103 0.38 21.35 -0.53
C ARG A 103 -0.33 22.69 -0.41
N CYS A 104 -1.05 22.89 0.69
CA CYS A 104 -1.69 24.16 1.00
C CYS A 104 -0.71 25.33 1.11
N VAL A 105 0.56 25.04 1.41
CA VAL A 105 1.62 26.05 1.56
C VAL A 105 2.49 26.24 0.32
N GLY A 106 2.02 25.82 -0.84
CA GLY A 106 2.63 26.14 -2.13
C GLY A 106 3.71 25.20 -2.64
N MET A 107 4.27 24.34 -1.83
CA MET A 107 5.25 23.34 -2.28
C MET A 107 4.58 22.05 -2.69
N LYS A 108 5.13 21.39 -3.73
CA LYS A 108 4.68 20.06 -4.11
C LYS A 108 5.28 19.00 -3.20
N SER A 109 4.51 17.97 -2.95
CA SER A 109 4.93 16.81 -2.16
C SER A 109 4.74 15.55 -2.97
N ARG A 110 5.75 14.66 -2.95
CA ARG A 110 5.66 13.35 -3.59
C ARG A 110 5.39 12.28 -2.54
N GLY A 111 4.38 11.48 -2.78
CA GLY A 111 4.03 10.36 -1.93
C GLY A 111 3.85 9.10 -2.75
N VAL A 112 4.24 7.97 -2.18
CA VAL A 112 3.98 6.65 -2.75
C VAL A 112 3.00 5.93 -1.84
N TYR A 113 1.95 5.40 -2.44
CA TYR A 113 0.85 4.74 -1.72
C TYR A 113 0.77 3.27 -2.12
N GLU A 114 0.52 2.42 -1.15
CA GLU A 114 0.18 1.01 -1.36
C GLU A 114 -1.30 0.83 -1.04
N THR A 115 -2.09 0.51 -2.07
CA THR A 115 -3.55 0.34 -1.96
C THR A 115 -3.99 -0.97 -2.60
N PRO A 116 -3.48 -2.13 -2.14
CA PRO A 116 -3.71 -3.41 -2.84
C PRO A 116 -5.17 -3.88 -2.81
N GLY A 117 -5.90 -3.59 -1.75
CA GLY A 117 -7.32 -3.93 -1.63
C GLY A 117 -8.24 -3.05 -2.44
#